data_ebaf48bcf47c11ae641995ccf31c692e
#
_entry.id   ebaf48bcf47c11ae641995ccf31c692e
#
_cell.length_a   1.000
_cell.length_b   1.000
_cell.length_c   1.000
_cell.angle_alpha   90.00
_cell.angle_beta   90.00
_cell.angle_gamma   90.00
#
_symmetry.space_group_name_H-M   'P 1'
#
loop_
_entity.id
_entity.type
_entity.pdbx_description
1 polymer ?
#
loop_
_entity_poly.entity_id
_entity_poly.type
_entity_poly.pdbx_seq_one_letter_code
_entity_poly.pdbx_strand_id
1 'polypeptide(L)'
;MTEQGNLPTQRVNISTQKMLGGIGYILMLLGWIPGIGILLSIVGFVLWLISMYQLSNILRKPSIFQKVLIAFILSIVGMVIALAFGLMAGISSFATMGDETGAILGLGLGVIVANIVVYAIILVAFYFYKEAYDILAQATAHNLFKIAGLLLFIGAITIILFGLGALLIIVGNIVLVVAFFTAPNEVEVKGT
;
A
#
# COMPACT_ATOMS: atom_id res chain seq x y z
N MET A 1 16.25 43.29 -6.40
CA MET A 1 16.75 42.01 -6.97
C MET A 1 17.19 41.19 -5.77
N THR A 2 16.30 40.34 -5.26
CA THR A 2 16.57 39.45 -4.13
C THR A 2 17.33 38.24 -4.68
N GLU A 3 18.61 38.10 -4.26
CA GLU A 3 19.38 36.87 -4.42
C GLU A 3 18.59 35.74 -3.76
N GLN A 4 17.92 34.96 -4.57
CA GLN A 4 17.50 33.62 -4.15
C GLN A 4 18.78 32.79 -4.01
N GLY A 5 19.31 32.78 -2.76
CA GLY A 5 20.50 32.04 -2.42
C GLY A 5 20.37 30.60 -2.89
N ASN A 6 21.28 30.19 -3.77
CA ASN A 6 21.51 28.80 -4.15
C ASN A 6 21.85 28.02 -2.87
N LEU A 7 20.83 27.46 -2.22
CA LEU A 7 21.05 26.51 -1.14
C LEU A 7 21.88 25.34 -1.69
N PRO A 8 22.96 24.95 -1.02
CA PRO A 8 23.83 23.89 -1.52
C PRO A 8 23.02 22.58 -1.66
N THR A 9 22.97 22.05 -2.86
CA THR A 9 22.40 20.73 -3.10
C THR A 9 23.38 19.68 -2.58
N GLN A 10 22.89 18.81 -1.69
CA GLN A 10 23.68 17.70 -1.15
C GLN A 10 23.27 16.41 -1.87
N ARG A 11 24.25 15.68 -2.42
CA ARG A 11 24.01 14.33 -2.94
C ARG A 11 23.98 13.35 -1.78
N VAL A 12 22.92 12.55 -1.71
CA VAL A 12 22.73 11.52 -0.70
C VAL A 12 22.62 10.15 -1.39
N ASN A 13 23.29 9.16 -0.82
CA ASN A 13 23.26 7.78 -1.32
C ASN A 13 22.08 7.04 -0.70
N ILE A 14 21.23 6.45 -1.55
CA ILE A 14 20.04 5.68 -1.16
C ILE A 14 20.11 4.21 -1.59
N SER A 15 21.28 3.72 -1.98
CA SER A 15 21.45 2.36 -2.53
C SER A 15 20.97 1.27 -1.57
N THR A 16 21.32 1.37 -0.30
CA THR A 16 20.91 0.41 0.72
C THR A 16 19.40 0.43 0.93
N GLN A 17 18.80 1.62 1.01
CA GLN A 17 17.38 1.78 1.29
C GLN A 17 16.52 1.26 0.14
N LYS A 18 16.90 1.56 -1.11
CA LYS A 18 16.17 1.05 -2.27
C LYS A 18 16.26 -0.47 -2.38
N MET A 19 17.42 -1.06 -2.11
CA MET A 19 17.57 -2.53 -2.09
C MET A 19 16.73 -3.16 -0.99
N LEU A 20 16.74 -2.58 0.21
CA LEU A 20 15.92 -3.04 1.34
C LEU A 20 14.43 -3.01 0.98
N GLY A 21 13.97 -1.92 0.35
CA GLY A 21 12.60 -1.78 -0.12
C GLY A 21 12.22 -2.79 -1.20
N GLY A 22 13.09 -2.99 -2.19
CA GLY A 22 12.88 -3.95 -3.27
C GLY A 22 12.83 -5.41 -2.78
N ILE A 23 13.80 -5.81 -1.94
CA ILE A 23 13.84 -7.14 -1.34
C ILE A 23 12.61 -7.35 -0.45
N GLY A 24 12.27 -6.36 0.39
CA GLY A 24 11.07 -6.42 1.22
C GLY A 24 9.81 -6.64 0.40
N TYR A 25 9.68 -5.93 -0.72
CA TYR A 25 8.53 -6.07 -1.61
C TYR A 25 8.48 -7.45 -2.30
N ILE A 26 9.61 -7.98 -2.75
CA ILE A 26 9.68 -9.35 -3.31
C ILE A 26 9.23 -10.37 -2.26
N LEU A 27 9.72 -10.26 -1.02
CA LEU A 27 9.32 -11.17 0.06
C LEU A 27 7.82 -11.10 0.34
N MET A 28 7.20 -9.90 0.28
CA MET A 28 5.74 -9.79 0.37
C MET A 28 5.02 -10.50 -0.77
N LEU A 29 5.53 -10.40 -2.00
CA LEU A 29 4.94 -11.11 -3.15
C LEU A 29 5.06 -12.63 -3.03
N LEU A 30 6.10 -13.14 -2.35
CA LEU A 30 6.25 -14.58 -2.07
C LEU A 30 5.30 -15.08 -0.96
N GLY A 31 4.51 -14.19 -0.38
CA GLY A 31 3.47 -14.52 0.61
C GLY A 31 2.43 -15.56 0.18
N TRP A 32 2.28 -15.75 -1.12
CA TRP A 32 1.37 -16.75 -1.70
C TRP A 32 1.89 -18.20 -1.57
N ILE A 33 3.14 -18.41 -1.13
CA ILE A 33 3.70 -19.75 -0.98
C ILE A 33 3.10 -20.43 0.25
N PRO A 34 2.39 -21.58 0.11
CA PRO A 34 1.83 -22.29 1.25
C PRO A 34 2.92 -22.68 2.27
N GLY A 35 2.62 -22.53 3.55
CA GLY A 35 3.48 -22.88 4.66
C GLY A 35 4.42 -21.76 5.11
N ILE A 36 5.26 -21.22 4.23
CA ILE A 36 6.25 -20.19 4.60
C ILE A 36 5.89 -18.77 4.19
N GLY A 37 4.90 -18.62 3.31
CA GLY A 37 4.55 -17.33 2.69
C GLY A 37 4.16 -16.26 3.70
N ILE A 38 3.42 -16.61 4.75
CA ILE A 38 3.02 -15.65 5.79
C ILE A 38 4.24 -15.06 6.49
N LEU A 39 5.23 -15.90 6.85
CA LEU A 39 6.45 -15.42 7.48
C LEU A 39 7.26 -14.52 6.54
N LEU A 40 7.37 -14.92 5.27
CA LEU A 40 8.03 -14.10 4.24
C LEU A 40 7.35 -12.75 4.05
N SER A 41 6.01 -12.72 4.03
CA SER A 41 5.24 -11.48 3.91
C SER A 41 5.45 -10.55 5.10
N ILE A 42 5.47 -11.08 6.32
CA ILE A 42 5.71 -10.28 7.54
C ILE A 42 7.11 -9.68 7.51
N VAL A 43 8.13 -10.50 7.24
CA VAL A 43 9.52 -10.04 7.14
C VAL A 43 9.65 -9.01 6.01
N GLY A 44 9.10 -9.31 4.84
CA GLY A 44 9.11 -8.40 3.69
C GLY A 44 8.46 -7.06 3.98
N PHE A 45 7.31 -7.07 4.65
CA PHE A 45 6.60 -5.87 5.06
C PHE A 45 7.43 -5.00 6.02
N VAL A 46 8.08 -5.62 7.02
CA VAL A 46 8.95 -4.90 7.97
C VAL A 46 10.14 -4.27 7.24
N LEU A 47 10.80 -5.00 6.34
CA LEU A 47 11.93 -4.48 5.55
C LEU A 47 11.49 -3.31 4.67
N TRP A 48 10.35 -3.44 3.98
CA TRP A 48 9.79 -2.37 3.17
C TRP A 48 9.43 -1.14 4.01
N LEU A 49 8.82 -1.31 5.18
CA LEU A 49 8.46 -0.21 6.08
C LEU A 49 9.69 0.53 6.60
N ILE A 50 10.75 -0.20 6.98
CA ILE A 50 12.04 0.36 7.39
C ILE A 50 12.66 1.15 6.23
N SER A 51 12.62 0.60 5.02
CA SER A 51 13.09 1.29 3.81
C SER A 51 12.36 2.62 3.60
N MET A 52 11.03 2.63 3.66
CA MET A 52 10.22 3.84 3.48
C MET A 52 10.49 4.89 4.56
N TYR A 53 10.69 4.45 5.81
CA TYR A 53 11.09 5.34 6.92
C TYR A 53 12.47 5.96 6.67
N GLN A 54 13.47 5.15 6.30
CA GLN A 54 14.82 5.65 6.03
C GLN A 54 14.86 6.57 4.81
N LEU A 55 14.16 6.22 3.71
CA LEU A 55 14.04 7.08 2.53
C LEU A 55 13.39 8.42 2.88
N SER A 56 12.32 8.41 3.67
CA SER A 56 11.65 9.62 4.16
C SER A 56 12.61 10.56 4.87
N ASN A 57 13.47 10.02 5.75
CA ASN A 57 14.44 10.80 6.51
C ASN A 57 15.60 11.30 5.64
N ILE A 58 16.19 10.44 4.82
CA ILE A 58 17.33 10.78 3.96
C ILE A 58 16.93 11.82 2.91
N LEU A 59 15.75 11.67 2.30
CA LEU A 59 15.21 12.59 1.32
C LEU A 59 14.62 13.87 1.94
N ARG A 60 14.61 13.97 3.27
CA ARG A 60 14.01 15.09 4.02
C ARG A 60 12.54 15.34 3.64
N LYS A 61 11.80 14.27 3.38
CA LYS A 61 10.38 14.28 3.01
C LYS A 61 9.58 13.42 3.99
N PRO A 62 9.33 13.91 5.22
CA PRO A 62 8.60 13.15 6.25
C PRO A 62 7.20 12.73 5.81
N SER A 63 6.61 13.48 4.88
CA SER A 63 5.30 13.16 4.30
C SER A 63 5.25 11.79 3.60
N ILE A 64 6.38 11.26 3.11
CA ILE A 64 6.43 9.90 2.51
C ILE A 64 6.01 8.87 3.57
N PHE A 65 6.71 8.85 4.70
CA PHE A 65 6.44 7.87 5.76
C PHE A 65 5.10 8.11 6.46
N GLN A 66 4.71 9.38 6.67
CA GLN A 66 3.41 9.71 7.24
C GLN A 66 2.25 9.15 6.41
N LYS A 67 2.30 9.29 5.09
CA LYS A 67 1.27 8.75 4.20
C LYS A 67 1.26 7.22 4.18
N VAL A 68 2.43 6.59 4.18
CA VAL A 68 2.55 5.12 4.32
C VAL A 68 1.94 4.65 5.64
N LEU A 69 2.22 5.35 6.74
CA LEU A 69 1.70 5.00 8.06
C LEU A 69 0.17 5.15 8.13
N ILE A 70 -0.38 6.24 7.59
CA ILE A 70 -1.84 6.45 7.50
C ILE A 70 -2.48 5.32 6.68
N ALA A 71 -1.92 5.00 5.50
CA ALA A 71 -2.41 3.92 4.66
C ALA A 71 -2.39 2.57 5.38
N PHE A 72 -1.32 2.29 6.11
CA PHE A 72 -1.17 1.06 6.89
C PHE A 72 -2.20 0.97 8.02
N ILE A 73 -2.38 2.05 8.79
CA ILE A 73 -3.40 2.09 9.86
C ILE A 73 -4.80 1.88 9.27
N LEU A 74 -5.13 2.54 8.18
CA LEU A 74 -6.42 2.36 7.49
C LEU A 74 -6.60 0.92 7.01
N SER A 75 -5.54 0.28 6.51
CA SER A 75 -5.58 -1.12 6.08
C SER A 75 -5.87 -2.06 7.25
N ILE A 76 -5.26 -1.81 8.43
CA ILE A 76 -5.56 -2.57 9.66
C ILE A 76 -7.01 -2.35 10.09
N VAL A 77 -7.49 -1.11 10.11
CA VAL A 77 -8.87 -0.79 10.48
C VAL A 77 -9.85 -1.48 9.55
N GLY A 78 -9.61 -1.42 8.24
CA GLY A 78 -10.43 -2.13 7.25
C GLY A 78 -10.44 -3.64 7.46
N MET A 79 -9.29 -4.24 7.76
CA MET A 79 -9.16 -5.66 8.06
C MET A 79 -9.91 -6.07 9.33
N VAL A 80 -9.80 -5.28 10.40
CA VAL A 80 -10.53 -5.56 11.67
C VAL A 80 -12.03 -5.47 11.46
N ILE A 81 -12.51 -4.47 10.73
CA ILE A 81 -13.92 -4.33 10.39
C ILE A 81 -14.39 -5.53 9.55
N ALA A 82 -13.63 -5.90 8.51
CA ALA A 82 -13.96 -7.04 7.65
C ALA A 82 -14.04 -8.36 8.44
N LEU A 83 -13.11 -8.59 9.38
CA LEU A 83 -13.12 -9.76 10.25
C LEU A 83 -14.32 -9.76 11.20
N ALA A 84 -14.64 -8.62 11.83
CA ALA A 84 -15.77 -8.50 12.74
C ALA A 84 -17.09 -8.81 12.02
N PHE A 85 -17.32 -8.24 10.85
CA PHE A 85 -18.53 -8.50 10.06
C PHE A 85 -18.55 -9.92 9.50
N GLY A 86 -17.42 -10.46 9.07
CA GLY A 86 -17.31 -11.84 8.59
C GLY A 86 -17.66 -12.86 9.68
N LEU A 87 -17.18 -12.63 10.91
CA LEU A 87 -17.52 -13.48 12.06
C LEU A 87 -19.01 -13.37 12.42
N MET A 88 -19.57 -12.16 12.45
CA MET A 88 -20.99 -11.96 12.71
C MET A 88 -21.86 -12.65 11.65
N ALA A 89 -21.51 -12.52 10.38
CA ALA A 89 -22.22 -13.20 9.29
C ALA A 89 -22.12 -14.73 9.41
N GLY A 90 -20.97 -15.27 9.80
CA GLY A 90 -20.78 -16.69 10.08
C GLY A 90 -21.65 -17.19 11.21
N ILE A 91 -21.64 -16.52 12.37
CA ILE A 91 -22.44 -16.90 13.55
C ILE A 91 -23.93 -16.86 13.23
N SER A 92 -24.41 -15.83 12.54
CA SER A 92 -25.81 -15.70 12.20
C SER A 92 -26.24 -16.73 11.17
N SER A 93 -25.40 -17.15 10.24
CA SER A 93 -25.69 -18.27 9.33
C SER A 93 -25.90 -19.59 10.05
N PHE A 94 -25.20 -19.83 11.17
CA PHE A 94 -25.43 -21.01 12.02
C PHE A 94 -26.73 -20.89 12.84
N ALA A 95 -27.06 -19.69 13.33
CA ALA A 95 -28.24 -19.48 14.15
C ALA A 95 -29.59 -19.56 13.40
N THR A 96 -29.55 -19.35 12.06
CA THR A 96 -30.71 -19.31 11.19
C THR A 96 -30.91 -20.60 10.35
N MET A 97 -30.24 -21.69 10.70
CA MET A 97 -30.48 -23.01 10.10
C MET A 97 -31.90 -23.52 10.33
N GLY A 98 -32.90 -22.86 9.78
CA GLY A 98 -34.31 -23.22 9.90
C GLY A 98 -35.29 -22.15 9.44
N ASP A 99 -34.85 -20.90 9.28
CA ASP A 99 -35.71 -19.82 8.78
C ASP A 99 -34.99 -19.10 7.61
N GLU A 100 -35.23 -19.62 6.41
CA GLU A 100 -34.49 -19.17 5.21
C GLU A 100 -34.80 -17.72 4.81
N THR A 101 -35.98 -17.20 5.06
CA THR A 101 -36.41 -15.91 4.50
C THR A 101 -35.94 -14.70 5.32
N GLY A 102 -35.99 -14.78 6.65
CA GLY A 102 -35.56 -13.70 7.55
C GLY A 102 -34.04 -13.56 7.60
N ALA A 103 -33.35 -14.69 7.51
CA ALA A 103 -31.88 -14.75 7.47
C ALA A 103 -31.29 -14.09 6.22
N ILE A 104 -31.86 -14.35 5.04
CA ILE A 104 -31.37 -13.81 3.76
C ILE A 104 -31.52 -12.29 3.70
N LEU A 105 -32.60 -11.71 4.19
CA LEU A 105 -32.85 -10.26 4.12
C LEU A 105 -32.04 -9.48 5.17
N GLY A 106 -31.98 -9.93 6.41
CA GLY A 106 -31.28 -9.22 7.48
C GLY A 106 -29.75 -9.29 7.35
N LEU A 107 -29.22 -10.48 7.05
CA LEU A 107 -27.79 -10.70 6.85
C LEU A 107 -27.30 -10.11 5.54
N GLY A 108 -28.07 -10.23 4.45
CA GLY A 108 -27.66 -9.73 3.13
C GLY A 108 -27.41 -8.24 3.13
N LEU A 109 -28.29 -7.42 3.69
CA LEU A 109 -28.12 -5.97 3.77
C LEU A 109 -26.94 -5.56 4.66
N GLY A 110 -26.78 -6.18 5.82
CA GLY A 110 -25.67 -5.91 6.73
C GLY A 110 -24.31 -6.21 6.09
N VAL A 111 -24.19 -7.34 5.41
CA VAL A 111 -22.96 -7.72 4.68
C VAL A 111 -22.67 -6.76 3.52
N ILE A 112 -23.69 -6.34 2.77
CA ILE A 112 -23.50 -5.38 1.66
C ILE A 112 -22.98 -4.04 2.21
N VAL A 113 -23.61 -3.48 3.24
CA VAL A 113 -23.18 -2.21 3.86
C VAL A 113 -21.76 -2.33 4.41
N ALA A 114 -21.44 -3.43 5.11
CA ALA A 114 -20.09 -3.66 5.62
C ALA A 114 -19.04 -3.72 4.51
N ASN A 115 -19.33 -4.42 3.42
CA ASN A 115 -18.42 -4.49 2.26
C ASN A 115 -18.20 -3.11 1.62
N ILE A 116 -19.25 -2.28 1.51
CA ILE A 116 -19.12 -0.91 0.98
C ILE A 116 -18.20 -0.08 1.89
N VAL A 117 -18.40 -0.15 3.21
CA VAL A 117 -17.57 0.59 4.17
C VAL A 117 -16.10 0.13 4.13
N VAL A 118 -15.86 -1.18 4.17
CA VAL A 118 -14.51 -1.75 4.08
C VAL A 118 -13.84 -1.35 2.77
N TYR A 119 -14.56 -1.44 1.66
CA TYR A 119 -14.06 -1.04 0.35
C TYR A 119 -13.69 0.44 0.30
N ALA A 120 -14.53 1.33 0.85
CA ALA A 120 -14.21 2.76 0.93
C ALA A 120 -12.93 3.01 1.73
N ILE A 121 -12.74 2.33 2.87
CA ILE A 121 -11.52 2.42 3.68
C ILE A 121 -10.30 1.96 2.87
N ILE A 122 -10.40 0.84 2.15
CA ILE A 122 -9.34 0.32 1.30
C ILE A 122 -8.98 1.33 0.21
N LEU A 123 -9.95 1.94 -0.46
CA LEU A 123 -9.70 2.97 -1.48
C LEU A 123 -8.92 4.15 -0.91
N VAL A 124 -9.29 4.62 0.28
CA VAL A 124 -8.58 5.72 0.96
C VAL A 124 -7.15 5.29 1.32
N ALA A 125 -6.94 4.05 1.78
CA ALA A 125 -5.59 3.53 2.05
C ALA A 125 -4.73 3.51 0.78
N PHE A 126 -5.25 2.99 -0.33
CA PHE A 126 -4.53 2.98 -1.61
C PHE A 126 -4.26 4.38 -2.17
N TYR A 127 -5.15 5.34 -1.93
CA TYR A 127 -4.90 6.75 -2.25
C TYR A 127 -3.67 7.29 -1.50
N PHE A 128 -3.54 7.02 -0.20
CA PHE A 128 -2.37 7.43 0.58
C PHE A 128 -1.09 6.72 0.14
N TYR A 129 -1.14 5.43 -0.23
CA TYR A 129 0.01 4.75 -0.82
C TYR A 129 0.43 5.39 -2.15
N LYS A 130 -0.53 5.68 -3.04
CA LYS A 130 -0.26 6.40 -4.29
C LYS A 130 0.42 7.73 -4.02
N GLU A 131 -0.08 8.54 -3.08
CA GLU A 131 0.53 9.81 -2.72
C GLU A 131 1.95 9.67 -2.16
N ALA A 132 2.21 8.65 -1.33
CA ALA A 132 3.55 8.37 -0.85
C ALA A 132 4.52 8.07 -2.00
N TYR A 133 4.10 7.25 -2.97
CA TYR A 133 4.90 6.93 -4.16
C TYR A 133 5.03 8.12 -5.12
N ASP A 134 4.05 9.00 -5.23
CA ASP A 134 4.17 10.24 -6.00
C ASP A 134 5.25 11.17 -5.42
N ILE A 135 5.28 11.32 -4.09
CA ILE A 135 6.31 12.12 -3.41
C ILE A 135 7.69 11.47 -3.57
N LEU A 136 7.77 10.13 -3.43
CA LEU A 136 9.01 9.38 -3.62
C LEU A 136 9.52 9.52 -5.06
N ALA A 137 8.64 9.44 -6.07
CA ALA A 137 8.98 9.64 -7.47
C ALA A 137 9.57 11.02 -7.74
N GLN A 138 8.97 12.07 -7.16
CA GLN A 138 9.48 13.44 -7.26
C GLN A 138 10.83 13.61 -6.56
N ALA A 139 10.98 13.02 -5.37
CA ALA A 139 12.21 13.15 -4.59
C ALA A 139 13.38 12.39 -5.19
N THR A 140 13.13 11.28 -5.89
CA THR A 140 14.16 10.45 -6.55
C THR A 140 14.32 10.74 -8.05
N ALA A 141 13.48 11.64 -8.62
CA ALA A 141 13.37 11.88 -10.06
C ALA A 141 13.11 10.59 -10.86
N HIS A 142 12.43 9.60 -10.26
CA HIS A 142 12.21 8.27 -10.84
C HIS A 142 10.71 7.96 -11.01
N ASN A 143 10.20 8.16 -12.23
CA ASN A 143 8.78 8.11 -12.55
C ASN A 143 8.12 6.74 -12.34
N LEU A 144 8.87 5.64 -12.26
CA LEU A 144 8.30 4.31 -12.07
C LEU A 144 7.55 4.19 -10.74
N PHE A 145 7.96 4.87 -9.67
CA PHE A 145 7.21 4.91 -8.41
C PHE A 145 5.83 5.53 -8.60
N LYS A 146 5.72 6.62 -9.37
CA LYS A 146 4.44 7.25 -9.68
C LYS A 146 3.52 6.33 -10.49
N ILE A 147 4.07 5.67 -11.51
CA ILE A 147 3.32 4.72 -12.35
C ILE A 147 2.83 3.55 -11.50
N ALA A 148 3.69 2.97 -10.67
CA ALA A 148 3.31 1.88 -9.76
C ALA A 148 2.18 2.30 -8.80
N GLY A 149 2.33 3.44 -8.13
CA GLY A 149 1.30 3.98 -7.24
C GLY A 149 -0.04 4.21 -7.94
N LEU A 150 -0.02 4.72 -9.17
CA LEU A 150 -1.21 4.93 -9.97
C LEU A 150 -1.88 3.59 -10.36
N LEU A 151 -1.11 2.61 -10.81
CA LEU A 151 -1.62 1.28 -11.16
C LEU A 151 -2.26 0.59 -9.95
N LEU A 152 -1.64 0.67 -8.78
CA LEU A 152 -2.18 0.13 -7.54
C LEU A 152 -3.51 0.80 -7.17
N PHE A 153 -3.59 2.14 -7.28
CA PHE A 153 -4.79 2.89 -6.95
C PHE A 153 -5.93 2.63 -7.95
N ILE A 154 -5.66 2.65 -9.26
CA ILE A 154 -6.66 2.31 -10.28
C ILE A 154 -7.10 0.85 -10.12
N GLY A 155 -6.15 -0.05 -9.85
CA GLY A 155 -6.44 -1.46 -9.56
C GLY A 155 -7.40 -1.62 -8.38
N ALA A 156 -7.19 -0.87 -7.29
CA ALA A 156 -8.09 -0.87 -6.14
C ALA A 156 -9.48 -0.36 -6.49
N ILE A 157 -9.60 0.70 -7.32
CA ILE A 157 -10.90 1.21 -7.79
C ILE A 157 -11.62 0.17 -8.65
N THR A 158 -10.90 -0.51 -9.53
CA THR A 158 -11.49 -1.42 -10.52
C THR A 158 -11.58 -2.88 -10.04
N ILE A 159 -11.22 -3.19 -8.81
CA ILE A 159 -11.26 -4.56 -8.26
C ILE A 159 -12.68 -5.14 -8.29
N ILE A 160 -13.71 -4.28 -8.18
CA ILE A 160 -15.13 -4.68 -8.29
C ILE A 160 -15.48 -5.06 -9.74
N LEU A 161 -14.75 -4.58 -10.74
CA LEU A 161 -14.99 -4.82 -12.14
C LEU A 161 -14.28 -6.12 -12.59
N PHE A 162 -14.89 -7.28 -12.30
CA PHE A 162 -14.57 -8.61 -12.86
C PHE A 162 -13.07 -8.99 -12.90
N GLY A 163 -12.32 -8.68 -11.84
CA GLY A 163 -10.91 -9.11 -11.73
C GLY A 163 -9.89 -8.26 -12.49
N LEU A 164 -10.29 -7.31 -13.33
CA LEU A 164 -9.36 -6.39 -14.01
C LEU A 164 -8.51 -5.60 -13.01
N GLY A 165 -9.09 -5.20 -11.88
CA GLY A 165 -8.36 -4.55 -10.81
C GLY A 165 -7.24 -5.40 -10.23
N ALA A 166 -7.44 -6.71 -10.09
CA ALA A 166 -6.41 -7.62 -9.60
C ALA A 166 -5.19 -7.67 -10.54
N LEU A 167 -5.41 -7.69 -11.85
CA LEU A 167 -4.32 -7.64 -12.83
C LEU A 167 -3.54 -6.33 -12.73
N LEU A 168 -4.22 -5.19 -12.58
CA LEU A 168 -3.56 -3.89 -12.40
C LEU A 168 -2.75 -3.84 -11.10
N ILE A 169 -3.26 -4.42 -10.02
CA ILE A 169 -2.54 -4.52 -8.75
C ILE A 169 -1.29 -5.39 -8.91
N ILE A 170 -1.38 -6.54 -9.58
CA ILE A 170 -0.22 -7.41 -9.84
C ILE A 170 0.83 -6.66 -10.67
N VAL A 171 0.43 -6.03 -11.77
CA VAL A 171 1.34 -5.23 -12.60
C VAL A 171 1.94 -4.06 -11.79
N GLY A 172 1.13 -3.36 -11.01
CA GLY A 172 1.59 -2.27 -10.15
C GLY A 172 2.65 -2.74 -9.14
N ASN A 173 2.45 -3.90 -8.54
CA ASN A 173 3.42 -4.51 -7.62
C ASN A 173 4.74 -4.86 -8.34
N ILE A 174 4.68 -5.43 -9.53
CA ILE A 174 5.88 -5.73 -10.34
C ILE A 174 6.61 -4.44 -10.70
N VAL A 175 5.89 -3.42 -11.18
CA VAL A 175 6.47 -2.12 -11.50
C VAL A 175 7.12 -1.48 -10.27
N LEU A 176 6.55 -1.66 -9.08
CA LEU A 176 7.11 -1.14 -7.84
C LEU A 176 8.43 -1.84 -7.47
N VAL A 177 8.49 -3.17 -7.61
CA VAL A 177 9.75 -3.92 -7.45
C VAL A 177 10.81 -3.36 -8.41
N VAL A 178 10.49 -3.24 -9.70
CA VAL A 178 11.40 -2.69 -10.70
C VAL A 178 11.81 -1.27 -10.33
N ALA A 179 10.88 -0.43 -9.86
CA ALA A 179 11.17 0.95 -9.45
C ALA A 179 12.22 1.01 -8.34
N PHE A 180 12.12 0.15 -7.33
CA PHE A 180 13.11 0.09 -6.25
C PHE A 180 14.51 -0.30 -6.77
N PHE A 181 14.63 -1.29 -7.65
CA PHE A 181 15.93 -1.74 -8.14
C PHE A 181 16.54 -0.79 -9.17
N THR A 182 15.73 -0.09 -9.97
CA THR A 182 16.20 0.82 -11.03
C THR A 182 16.32 2.27 -10.57
N ALA A 183 15.86 2.62 -9.38
CA ALA A 183 16.03 3.97 -8.82
C ALA A 183 17.51 4.36 -8.77
N PRO A 184 17.88 5.65 -8.94
CA PRO A 184 19.26 6.11 -8.86
C PRO A 184 19.86 5.80 -7.47
N ASN A 185 21.19 5.55 -7.44
CA ASN A 185 21.87 5.32 -6.16
C ASN A 185 22.08 6.62 -5.39
N GLU A 186 22.21 7.74 -6.10
CA GLU A 186 22.42 9.07 -5.54
C GLU A 186 21.27 10.00 -5.95
N VAL A 187 20.80 10.79 -5.02
CA VAL A 187 19.72 11.75 -5.22
C VAL A 187 20.16 13.10 -4.68
N GLU A 188 19.80 14.17 -5.38
CA GLU A 188 20.06 15.53 -4.94
C GLU A 188 18.96 16.00 -3.97
N VAL A 189 19.35 16.36 -2.75
CA VAL A 189 18.47 16.91 -1.74
C VAL A 189 18.82 18.37 -1.52
N LYS A 190 17.83 19.27 -1.61
CA LYS A 190 18.03 20.69 -1.31
C LYS A 190 18.34 20.85 0.17
N GLY A 191 19.42 21.58 0.48
CA GLY A 191 19.72 22.02 1.83
C GLY A 191 18.54 22.86 2.38
N THR A 192 18.27 22.74 3.66
CA THR A 192 17.37 23.64 4.42
C THR A 192 18.12 24.87 4.83
#